data_1abc49edee0c8a4a7b0a258e5280e208
#
_entry.id   1abc49edee0c8a4a7b0a258e5280e208
#
_cell.length_a   1.000
_cell.length_b   1.000
_cell.length_c   1.000
_cell.angle_alpha   90.00
_cell.angle_beta   90.00
_cell.angle_gamma   90.00
#
_symmetry.space_group_name_H-M   'P 1'
#
loop_
_entity.id
_entity.type
_entity.pdbx_description
1 polymer ?
#
loop_
_entity_poly.entity_id
_entity_poly.type
_entity_poly.pdbx_seq_one_letter_code
_entity_poly.pdbx_strand_id
1 'polypeptide(L)'
;MKKSSKQTSRTLRGIIRKSNKSRGFYVDDLKFDAQFRLSKKELYKAMPGDLVQFSLTQRGWAKIQRVIEENTTEFVGKIFKRGKRLYTSPLGYENELRVLINEPYPKDLKDGGIGKFVMHRQPTENSLPEANLLFVFDLENEFGLAYEMAVTNHKLKREWPKTVINESRKLKHKNFDIDNVEDLRDKVFVTIDGKNAKDYD
;
A
#
# COMPACT_ATOMS: atom_id res chain seq x y z
N MET A 1 -1.83 -43.98 31.40
CA MET A 1 -1.06 -43.43 30.29
C MET A 1 -1.93 -42.43 29.52
N LYS A 2 -1.72 -41.13 29.73
CA LYS A 2 -2.41 -40.09 28.97
C LYS A 2 -1.62 -39.85 27.67
N LYS A 3 -2.16 -40.22 26.51
CA LYS A 3 -1.62 -39.86 25.21
C LYS A 3 -1.78 -38.37 25.01
N SER A 4 -0.67 -37.64 25.11
CA SER A 4 -0.56 -36.25 24.68
C SER A 4 -0.73 -36.23 23.16
N SER A 5 -1.91 -35.87 22.67
CA SER A 5 -2.11 -35.53 21.26
C SER A 5 -1.31 -34.26 20.98
N LYS A 6 -0.15 -34.38 20.34
CA LYS A 6 0.53 -33.25 19.67
C LYS A 6 -0.43 -32.70 18.63
N GLN A 7 -1.14 -31.65 19.00
CA GLN A 7 -1.90 -30.84 18.07
C GLN A 7 -0.88 -30.17 17.14
N THR A 8 -0.66 -30.74 15.98
CA THR A 8 0.11 -30.12 14.88
C THR A 8 -0.54 -28.80 14.58
N SER A 9 0.05 -27.72 15.03
CA SER A 9 -0.45 -26.38 14.76
C SER A 9 -0.43 -26.15 13.24
N ARG A 10 -1.63 -26.17 12.66
CA ARG A 10 -1.80 -25.96 11.21
C ARG A 10 -1.24 -24.59 10.86
N THR A 11 -0.25 -24.55 9.99
CA THR A 11 0.34 -23.31 9.49
C THR A 11 -0.54 -22.74 8.40
N LEU A 12 -1.01 -21.52 8.59
CA LEU A 12 -1.90 -20.78 7.69
C LEU A 12 -1.11 -19.62 7.03
N ARG A 13 -1.63 -19.10 5.91
CA ARG A 13 -1.08 -17.94 5.22
C ARG A 13 -2.19 -16.94 4.97
N GLY A 14 -1.90 -15.65 5.16
CA GLY A 14 -2.90 -14.62 4.96
C GLY A 14 -2.31 -13.22 4.95
N ILE A 15 -3.14 -12.25 4.59
CA ILE A 15 -2.77 -10.84 4.48
C ILE A 15 -3.30 -10.08 5.69
N ILE A 16 -2.45 -9.24 6.30
CA ILE A 16 -2.86 -8.37 7.40
C ILE A 16 -3.71 -7.24 6.86
N ARG A 17 -4.90 -7.05 7.45
CA ARG A 17 -5.82 -5.96 7.10
C ARG A 17 -6.37 -5.26 8.32
N LYS A 18 -6.77 -4.00 8.15
CA LYS A 18 -7.53 -3.24 9.14
C LYS A 18 -9.02 -3.51 8.97
N SER A 19 -9.73 -3.69 10.07
CA SER A 19 -11.18 -3.83 10.05
C SER A 19 -11.86 -2.49 9.76
N ASN A 20 -12.78 -2.46 8.81
CA ASN A 20 -13.62 -1.28 8.54
C ASN A 20 -14.77 -1.14 9.55
N LYS A 21 -15.15 -2.23 10.24
CA LYS A 21 -16.30 -2.27 11.17
C LYS A 21 -15.90 -2.15 12.63
N SER A 22 -14.65 -2.43 12.98
CA SER A 22 -14.18 -2.43 14.36
C SER A 22 -12.77 -1.84 14.45
N ARG A 23 -12.41 -1.31 15.64
CA ARG A 23 -11.03 -0.90 15.90
C ARG A 23 -10.18 -2.15 16.08
N GLY A 24 -9.49 -2.60 15.02
CA GLY A 24 -8.62 -3.75 15.11
C GLY A 24 -8.11 -4.25 13.79
N PHE A 25 -7.23 -5.22 13.88
CA PHE A 25 -6.61 -5.88 12.74
C PHE A 25 -6.99 -7.34 12.72
N TYR A 26 -6.95 -7.90 11.52
CA TYR A 26 -7.18 -9.31 11.26
C TYR A 26 -6.23 -9.81 10.17
N VAL A 27 -6.11 -11.11 10.07
CA VAL A 27 -5.44 -11.76 8.94
C VAL A 27 -6.53 -12.42 8.09
N ASP A 28 -6.59 -12.02 6.82
CA ASP A 28 -7.41 -12.68 5.80
C ASP A 28 -6.69 -13.95 5.36
N ASP A 29 -7.26 -15.10 5.65
CA ASP A 29 -6.71 -16.39 5.21
C ASP A 29 -6.90 -16.57 3.70
N LEU A 30 -5.84 -16.91 2.99
CA LEU A 30 -5.87 -17.07 1.52
C LEU A 30 -6.60 -18.34 1.05
N LYS A 31 -6.84 -19.30 1.94
CA LYS A 31 -7.37 -20.61 1.57
C LYS A 31 -8.84 -20.82 1.96
N PHE A 32 -9.27 -20.24 3.08
CA PHE A 32 -10.53 -20.58 3.71
C PHE A 32 -11.56 -19.46 3.72
N ASP A 33 -11.29 -18.32 3.09
CA ASP A 33 -12.14 -17.11 3.12
C ASP A 33 -12.54 -16.73 4.56
N ALA A 34 -11.58 -16.86 5.47
CA ALA A 34 -11.77 -16.66 6.90
C ALA A 34 -10.90 -15.53 7.42
N GLN A 35 -11.43 -14.79 8.39
CA GLN A 35 -10.73 -13.68 9.04
C GLN A 35 -10.38 -14.05 10.47
N PHE A 36 -9.12 -13.89 10.83
CA PHE A 36 -8.61 -14.19 12.16
C PHE A 36 -8.11 -12.91 12.84
N ARG A 37 -8.70 -12.58 13.98
CA ARG A 37 -8.34 -11.40 14.74
C ARG A 37 -6.87 -11.41 15.11
N LEU A 38 -6.21 -10.25 14.94
CA LEU A 38 -4.81 -10.04 15.29
C LEU A 38 -4.74 -9.21 16.58
N SER A 39 -3.92 -9.63 17.54
CA SER A 39 -3.69 -8.82 18.74
C SER A 39 -2.76 -7.64 18.43
N LYS A 40 -2.83 -6.58 19.23
CA LYS A 40 -1.95 -5.43 19.08
C LYS A 40 -0.46 -5.81 19.19
N LYS A 41 -0.12 -6.80 20.01
CA LYS A 41 1.25 -7.31 20.14
C LYS A 41 1.73 -7.97 18.83
N GLU A 42 0.88 -8.73 18.18
CA GLU A 42 1.23 -9.39 16.93
C GLU A 42 1.37 -8.38 15.76
N LEU A 43 0.61 -7.28 15.79
CA LEU A 43 0.74 -6.21 14.81
C LEU A 43 2.13 -5.57 14.78
N TYR A 44 2.87 -5.60 15.89
CA TYR A 44 4.25 -5.08 15.91
C TYR A 44 5.28 -5.99 15.21
N LYS A 45 4.87 -7.10 14.61
CA LYS A 45 5.76 -8.03 13.90
C LYS A 45 5.71 -7.89 12.38
N ALA A 46 4.72 -7.18 11.84
CA ALA A 46 4.52 -7.02 10.41
C ALA A 46 3.68 -5.78 10.12
N MET A 47 3.72 -5.28 8.91
CA MET A 47 2.92 -4.13 8.47
C MET A 47 1.58 -4.58 7.89
N PRO A 48 0.53 -3.74 7.96
CA PRO A 48 -0.71 -3.98 7.20
C PRO A 48 -0.40 -4.13 5.71
N GLY A 49 -1.03 -5.12 5.07
CA GLY A 49 -0.75 -5.47 3.67
C GLY A 49 0.28 -6.58 3.49
N ASP A 50 1.08 -6.89 4.51
CA ASP A 50 2.06 -7.96 4.42
C ASP A 50 1.40 -9.34 4.35
N LEU A 51 1.99 -10.22 3.55
CA LEU A 51 1.66 -11.63 3.53
C LEU A 51 2.42 -12.34 4.65
N VAL A 52 1.69 -12.94 5.57
CA VAL A 52 2.26 -13.59 6.75
C VAL A 52 1.92 -15.06 6.82
N GLN A 53 2.82 -15.81 7.44
CA GLN A 53 2.57 -17.15 7.92
C GLN A 53 2.15 -17.06 9.38
N PHE A 54 1.03 -17.69 9.75
CA PHE A 54 0.49 -17.61 11.09
C PHE A 54 -0.08 -18.96 11.58
N SER A 55 -0.27 -19.05 12.86
CA SER A 55 -0.99 -20.14 13.54
C SER A 55 -2.13 -19.54 14.37
N LEU A 56 -3.03 -20.36 14.84
CA LEU A 56 -4.10 -19.93 15.73
C LEU A 56 -3.74 -20.18 17.19
N THR A 57 -4.02 -19.18 18.03
CA THR A 57 -3.99 -19.33 19.48
C THR A 57 -5.18 -20.18 19.96
N GLN A 58 -5.19 -20.60 21.22
CA GLN A 58 -6.33 -21.30 21.82
C GLN A 58 -7.63 -20.49 21.75
N ARG A 59 -7.55 -19.16 21.67
CA ARG A 59 -8.70 -18.25 21.50
C ARG A 59 -9.13 -18.04 20.05
N GLY A 60 -8.50 -18.74 19.08
CA GLY A 60 -8.77 -18.58 17.66
C GLY A 60 -8.19 -17.29 17.04
N TRP A 61 -7.26 -16.61 17.72
CA TRP A 61 -6.61 -15.40 17.19
C TRP A 61 -5.36 -15.77 16.40
N ALA A 62 -5.06 -14.97 15.38
CA ALA A 62 -3.83 -15.14 14.62
C ALA A 62 -2.60 -14.81 15.47
N LYS A 63 -1.58 -15.68 15.39
CA LYS A 63 -0.24 -15.50 15.94
C LYS A 63 0.74 -15.56 14.79
N ILE A 64 1.36 -14.43 14.45
CA ILE A 64 2.32 -14.31 13.36
C ILE A 64 3.57 -15.13 13.71
N GLN A 65 3.98 -15.98 12.79
CA GLN A 65 5.20 -16.76 12.88
C GLN A 65 6.34 -16.10 12.10
N ARG A 66 6.04 -15.63 10.88
CA ARG A 66 6.98 -14.87 10.04
C ARG A 66 6.24 -14.10 8.95
N VAL A 67 6.88 -13.06 8.45
CA VAL A 67 6.50 -12.39 7.21
C VAL A 67 7.02 -13.22 6.03
N ILE A 68 6.17 -13.47 5.05
CA ILE A 68 6.51 -14.18 3.80
C ILE A 68 6.88 -13.15 2.73
N GLU A 69 6.08 -12.08 2.65
CA GLU A 69 6.24 -11.01 1.68
C GLU A 69 5.92 -9.67 2.32
N GLU A 70 6.86 -8.74 2.20
CA GLU A 70 6.71 -7.37 2.67
C GLU A 70 6.05 -6.54 1.57
N ASN A 71 4.79 -6.18 1.79
CA ASN A 71 4.00 -5.45 0.80
C ASN A 71 3.97 -3.94 1.01
N THR A 72 4.27 -3.47 2.21
CA THR A 72 4.33 -2.04 2.50
C THR A 72 5.76 -1.54 2.34
N THR A 73 6.11 -1.07 1.15
CA THR A 73 7.42 -0.50 0.83
C THR A 73 7.43 1.03 0.85
N GLU A 74 6.33 1.66 0.46
CA GLU A 74 6.11 3.10 0.52
C GLU A 74 4.75 3.40 1.13
N PHE A 75 4.63 4.54 1.79
CA PHE A 75 3.35 5.01 2.33
C PHE A 75 3.33 6.53 2.50
N VAL A 76 2.13 7.09 2.55
CA VAL A 76 1.88 8.46 3.00
C VAL A 76 1.50 8.42 4.47
N GLY A 77 2.12 9.27 5.28
CA GLY A 77 1.91 9.24 6.72
C GLY A 77 1.93 10.61 7.37
N LYS A 78 1.26 10.70 8.52
CA LYS A 78 1.26 11.87 9.38
C LYS A 78 2.49 11.85 10.28
N ILE A 79 3.18 12.99 10.36
CA ILE A 79 4.38 13.18 11.15
C ILE A 79 3.98 13.61 12.57
N PHE A 80 4.65 13.08 13.56
CA PHE A 80 4.48 13.50 14.95
C PHE A 80 5.76 13.36 15.78
N LYS A 81 5.90 14.23 16.78
CA LYS A 81 7.06 14.26 17.66
C LYS A 81 6.78 13.56 18.99
N ARG A 82 7.73 12.74 19.45
CA ARG A 82 7.73 12.22 20.82
C ARG A 82 9.13 12.35 21.42
N GLY A 83 9.25 13.20 22.42
CA GLY A 83 10.55 13.56 22.99
C GLY A 83 11.45 14.21 21.94
N LYS A 84 12.64 13.66 21.74
CA LYS A 84 13.62 14.17 20.77
C LYS A 84 13.51 13.50 19.38
N ARG A 85 12.63 12.52 19.21
CA ARG A 85 12.52 11.74 17.97
C ARG A 85 11.24 12.07 17.20
N LEU A 86 11.34 11.99 15.89
CA LEU A 86 10.23 12.10 14.97
C LEU A 86 9.75 10.71 14.55
N TYR A 87 8.45 10.60 14.44
CA TYR A 87 7.77 9.39 14.02
C TYR A 87 6.76 9.75 12.94
N THR A 88 6.37 8.75 12.19
CA THR A 88 5.23 8.84 11.29
C THR A 88 4.27 7.69 11.52
N SER A 89 3.04 7.88 11.11
CA SER A 89 2.04 6.84 11.09
C SER A 89 1.37 6.86 9.72
N PRO A 90 1.25 5.73 9.02
CA PRO A 90 0.53 5.69 7.76
C PRO A 90 -0.87 6.27 7.93
N LEU A 91 -1.36 7.03 6.96
CA LEU A 91 -2.69 7.64 7.03
C LEU A 91 -3.77 6.56 7.19
N GLY A 92 -4.71 6.82 8.10
CA GLY A 92 -5.70 5.84 8.52
C GLY A 92 -5.26 4.88 9.62
N TYR A 93 -3.98 4.98 10.09
CA TYR A 93 -3.42 4.13 11.14
C TYR A 93 -2.78 4.92 12.29
N GLU A 94 -3.14 6.20 12.45
CA GLU A 94 -2.45 7.17 13.30
C GLU A 94 -2.39 6.77 14.78
N ASN A 95 -3.34 5.98 15.23
CA ASN A 95 -3.42 5.52 16.63
C ASN A 95 -2.90 4.10 16.83
N GLU A 96 -2.63 3.37 15.76
CA GLU A 96 -2.29 1.95 15.82
C GLU A 96 -0.84 1.67 15.49
N LEU A 97 -0.30 2.34 14.46
CA LEU A 97 1.04 2.11 13.96
C LEU A 97 1.96 3.30 14.22
N ARG A 98 3.20 3.00 14.50
CA ARG A 98 4.25 3.99 14.69
C ARG A 98 5.52 3.53 13.99
N VAL A 99 6.04 4.39 13.11
CA VAL A 99 7.26 4.18 12.34
C VAL A 99 8.25 5.27 12.71
N LEU A 100 9.48 4.91 13.04
CA LEU A 100 10.54 5.87 13.35
C LEU A 100 11.02 6.52 12.04
N ILE A 101 11.16 7.84 12.02
CA ILE A 101 11.75 8.55 10.87
C ILE A 101 13.26 8.60 11.08
N ASN A 102 14.01 8.10 10.10
CA ASN A 102 15.46 8.13 10.11
C ASN A 102 15.99 9.52 9.71
N GLU A 103 17.12 9.89 10.29
CA GLU A 103 17.91 11.05 9.82
C GLU A 103 18.67 10.70 8.52
N PRO A 104 18.98 11.69 7.67
CA PRO A 104 18.67 13.12 7.83
C PRO A 104 17.23 13.45 7.40
N TYR A 105 16.63 14.43 8.07
CA TYR A 105 15.38 15.06 7.68
C TYR A 105 15.47 16.59 7.87
N PRO A 106 14.61 17.41 7.20
CA PRO A 106 14.62 18.87 7.34
C PRO A 106 14.45 19.29 8.80
N LYS A 107 15.24 20.29 9.25
CA LYS A 107 15.19 20.78 10.64
C LYS A 107 13.87 21.46 10.99
N ASP A 108 13.17 21.99 10.01
CA ASP A 108 11.87 22.66 10.10
C ASP A 108 10.68 21.71 9.95
N LEU A 109 10.92 20.41 9.98
CA LEU A 109 9.87 19.41 9.88
C LEU A 109 8.84 19.58 11.01
N LYS A 110 7.60 19.96 10.63
CA LYS A 110 6.55 20.31 11.57
C LYS A 110 5.79 19.08 12.08
N ASP A 111 5.45 19.12 13.36
CA ASP A 111 4.48 18.20 13.95
C ASP A 111 3.11 18.36 13.27
N GLY A 112 2.46 17.28 12.95
CA GLY A 112 1.18 17.28 12.22
C GLY A 112 1.32 17.33 10.70
N GLY A 113 2.52 17.55 10.15
CA GLY A 113 2.78 17.50 8.70
C GLY A 113 2.46 16.14 8.12
N ILE A 114 2.26 16.09 6.80
CA ILE A 114 2.05 14.86 6.04
C ILE A 114 3.23 14.70 5.08
N GLY A 115 3.81 13.51 5.05
CA GLY A 115 4.94 13.20 4.18
C GLY A 115 4.78 11.86 3.46
N LYS A 116 5.56 11.69 2.41
CA LYS A 116 5.76 10.40 1.75
C LYS A 116 7.03 9.76 2.29
N PHE A 117 6.94 8.49 2.59
CA PHE A 117 7.99 7.69 3.21
C PHE A 117 8.27 6.43 2.41
N VAL A 118 9.53 6.00 2.44
CA VAL A 118 9.96 4.67 2.01
C VAL A 118 10.43 3.89 3.23
N MET A 119 9.97 2.64 3.35
CA MET A 119 10.40 1.76 4.43
C MET A 119 11.90 1.48 4.31
N HIS A 120 12.61 1.66 5.42
CA HIS A 120 14.02 1.32 5.56
C HIS A 120 14.20 -0.01 6.28
N ARG A 121 13.43 -0.20 7.35
CA ARG A 121 13.46 -1.42 8.14
C ARG A 121 12.06 -1.82 8.58
N GLN A 122 11.72 -3.08 8.34
CA GLN A 122 10.45 -3.64 8.79
C GLN A 122 10.41 -3.85 10.32
N PRO A 123 9.22 -3.90 10.93
CA PRO A 123 9.09 -4.13 12.36
C PRO A 123 9.59 -5.52 12.74
N THR A 124 10.10 -5.63 13.97
CA THR A 124 10.42 -6.90 14.61
C THR A 124 9.79 -6.95 16.01
N GLU A 125 9.83 -8.10 16.69
CA GLU A 125 9.32 -8.20 18.07
C GLU A 125 9.93 -7.18 19.03
N ASN A 126 11.16 -6.73 18.77
CA ASN A 126 11.93 -5.88 19.67
C ASN A 126 12.25 -4.49 19.10
N SER A 127 11.85 -4.18 17.88
CA SER A 127 12.14 -2.90 17.24
C SER A 127 10.96 -2.35 16.45
N LEU A 128 10.77 -1.04 16.54
CA LEU A 128 9.83 -0.34 15.67
C LEU A 128 10.32 -0.38 14.22
N PRO A 129 9.41 -0.33 13.26
CA PRO A 129 9.76 -0.10 11.87
C PRO A 129 10.41 1.27 11.70
N GLU A 130 11.27 1.41 10.69
CA GLU A 130 11.95 2.64 10.33
C GLU A 130 11.68 3.00 8.89
N ALA A 131 11.56 4.30 8.62
CA ALA A 131 11.34 4.80 7.29
C ALA A 131 12.15 6.08 7.03
N ASN A 132 12.52 6.29 5.76
CA ASN A 132 13.13 7.51 5.31
C ASN A 132 12.07 8.43 4.71
N LEU A 133 12.13 9.71 5.06
CA LEU A 133 11.27 10.72 4.48
C LEU A 133 11.73 11.01 3.04
N LEU A 134 10.84 10.94 2.08
CA LEU A 134 11.09 11.31 0.69
C LEU A 134 10.81 12.80 0.46
N PHE A 135 9.62 13.26 0.86
CA PHE A 135 9.21 14.64 0.83
C PHE A 135 8.02 14.91 1.75
N VAL A 136 7.78 16.18 2.05
CA VAL A 136 6.63 16.67 2.82
C VAL A 136 5.63 17.30 1.86
N PHE A 137 4.35 17.01 2.07
CA PHE A 137 3.28 17.61 1.28
C PHE A 137 3.00 19.03 1.73
N ASP A 138 2.78 19.89 0.76
CA ASP A 138 2.14 21.16 1.00
C ASP A 138 0.63 20.94 1.21
N LEU A 139 0.16 21.20 2.43
CA LEU A 139 -1.25 20.95 2.81
C LEU A 139 -2.22 21.95 2.14
N GLU A 140 -1.72 23.03 1.55
CA GLU A 140 -2.54 23.93 0.74
C GLU A 140 -2.96 23.31 -0.59
N ASN A 141 -2.28 22.23 -1.00
CA ASN A 141 -2.61 21.45 -2.20
C ASN A 141 -3.29 20.12 -1.86
N GLU A 142 -4.55 20.17 -1.45
CA GLU A 142 -5.34 18.96 -1.12
C GLU A 142 -5.42 17.95 -2.27
N PHE A 143 -5.49 18.44 -3.51
CA PHE A 143 -5.58 17.58 -4.69
C PHE A 143 -4.29 16.75 -4.89
N GLY A 144 -3.13 17.37 -4.67
CA GLY A 144 -1.84 16.69 -4.74
C GLY A 144 -1.73 15.56 -3.72
N LEU A 145 -2.19 15.78 -2.49
CA LEU A 145 -2.20 14.77 -1.44
C LEU A 145 -3.09 13.57 -1.79
N ALA A 146 -4.32 13.81 -2.25
CA ALA A 146 -5.25 12.75 -2.64
C ALA A 146 -4.70 11.90 -3.79
N TYR A 147 -4.11 12.54 -4.79
CA TYR A 147 -3.44 11.87 -5.91
C TYR A 147 -2.28 10.99 -5.42
N GLU A 148 -1.39 11.51 -4.58
CA GLU A 148 -0.25 10.76 -4.05
C GLU A 148 -0.68 9.56 -3.20
N MET A 149 -1.72 9.74 -2.41
CA MET A 149 -2.31 8.64 -1.63
C MET A 149 -2.83 7.54 -2.56
N ALA A 150 -3.58 7.88 -3.61
CA ALA A 150 -4.11 6.93 -4.57
C ALA A 150 -2.97 6.17 -5.27
N VAL A 151 -1.99 6.88 -5.82
CA VAL A 151 -0.83 6.29 -6.49
C VAL A 151 -0.06 5.34 -5.56
N THR A 152 0.17 5.76 -4.32
CA THR A 152 0.92 4.97 -3.33
C THR A 152 0.14 3.74 -2.87
N ASN A 153 -1.14 3.91 -2.51
CA ASN A 153 -1.98 2.82 -1.99
C ASN A 153 -2.25 1.74 -3.05
N HIS A 154 -2.39 2.15 -4.30
CA HIS A 154 -2.64 1.24 -5.42
C HIS A 154 -1.35 0.80 -6.14
N LYS A 155 -0.18 1.22 -5.64
CA LYS A 155 1.14 0.90 -6.23
C LYS A 155 1.21 1.21 -7.73
N LEU A 156 0.60 2.33 -8.14
CA LEU A 156 0.57 2.73 -9.54
C LEU A 156 1.96 3.15 -10.01
N LYS A 157 2.34 2.70 -11.19
CA LYS A 157 3.61 3.11 -11.82
C LYS A 157 3.48 4.55 -12.31
N ARG A 158 4.44 5.41 -11.96
CA ARG A 158 4.46 6.82 -12.38
C ARG A 158 5.09 7.02 -13.75
N GLU A 159 5.94 6.10 -14.13
CA GLU A 159 6.69 6.17 -15.39
C GLU A 159 6.31 5.01 -16.29
N TRP A 160 6.25 5.30 -17.58
CA TRP A 160 6.07 4.27 -18.57
C TRP A 160 7.34 3.40 -18.66
N PRO A 161 7.21 2.09 -18.83
CA PRO A 161 8.34 1.23 -19.09
C PRO A 161 9.17 1.73 -20.29
N LYS A 162 10.49 1.63 -20.20
CA LYS A 162 11.39 2.07 -21.28
C LYS A 162 11.06 1.45 -22.64
N THR A 163 10.56 0.21 -22.63
CA THR A 163 10.08 -0.49 -23.83
C THR A 163 8.94 0.28 -24.49
N VAL A 164 7.93 0.70 -23.75
CA VAL A 164 6.77 1.48 -24.22
C VAL A 164 7.21 2.84 -24.76
N ILE A 165 8.09 3.56 -24.02
CA ILE A 165 8.64 4.84 -24.47
C ILE A 165 9.40 4.68 -25.79
N ASN A 166 10.22 3.64 -25.92
CA ASN A 166 10.99 3.39 -27.12
C ASN A 166 10.09 2.99 -28.32
N GLU A 167 9.04 2.22 -28.06
CA GLU A 167 8.07 1.85 -29.07
C GLU A 167 7.27 3.07 -29.56
N SER A 168 6.77 3.89 -28.65
CA SER A 168 6.07 5.15 -28.97
C SER A 168 6.94 6.09 -29.82
N ARG A 169 8.25 6.18 -29.54
CA ARG A 169 9.19 6.97 -30.36
C ARG A 169 9.32 6.43 -31.78
N LYS A 170 9.33 5.11 -31.95
CA LYS A 170 9.38 4.48 -33.28
C LYS A 170 8.09 4.72 -34.07
N LEU A 171 6.93 4.73 -33.41
CA LEU A 171 5.64 4.98 -34.04
C LEU A 171 5.51 6.41 -34.58
N LYS A 172 6.11 7.42 -33.93
CA LYS A 172 6.11 8.81 -34.39
C LYS A 172 6.76 9.01 -35.78
N HIS A 173 7.61 8.08 -36.19
CA HIS A 173 8.32 8.12 -37.48
C HIS A 173 7.78 7.13 -38.50
N LYS A 174 6.74 6.36 -38.15
CA LYS A 174 6.07 5.49 -39.13
C LYS A 174 5.08 6.31 -39.94
N ASN A 175 5.37 6.52 -41.21
CA ASN A 175 4.34 6.94 -42.15
C ASN A 175 3.32 5.81 -42.19
N PHE A 176 2.08 6.10 -41.85
CA PHE A 176 0.99 5.16 -42.04
C PHE A 176 0.90 4.85 -43.55
N ASP A 177 0.90 3.59 -43.88
CA ASP A 177 0.66 3.14 -45.27
C ASP A 177 -0.82 3.38 -45.55
N ILE A 178 -1.10 4.56 -46.13
CA ILE A 178 -2.47 5.02 -46.45
C ILE A 178 -3.12 4.14 -47.49
N ASP A 179 -2.32 3.43 -48.30
CA ASP A 179 -2.81 2.61 -49.39
C ASP A 179 -3.57 1.35 -48.94
N ASN A 180 -3.39 0.96 -47.69
CA ASN A 180 -4.05 -0.21 -47.08
C ASN A 180 -5.17 0.12 -46.08
N VAL A 181 -5.63 1.36 -46.02
CA VAL A 181 -6.75 1.78 -45.14
C VAL A 181 -7.88 2.37 -45.96
N GLU A 182 -9.11 2.07 -45.57
CA GLU A 182 -10.28 2.66 -46.19
C GLU A 182 -10.42 4.12 -45.77
N ASP A 183 -10.54 5.05 -46.72
CA ASP A 183 -10.77 6.45 -46.44
C ASP A 183 -12.25 6.67 -46.13
N LEU A 184 -12.56 6.98 -44.89
CA LEU A 184 -13.92 7.21 -44.41
C LEU A 184 -14.24 8.69 -44.19
N ARG A 185 -13.40 9.63 -44.66
CA ARG A 185 -13.60 11.07 -44.42
C ARG A 185 -14.88 11.63 -45.05
N ASP A 186 -15.40 10.98 -46.06
CA ASP A 186 -16.67 11.33 -46.72
C ASP A 186 -17.90 10.69 -46.06
N LYS A 187 -17.70 9.87 -45.01
CA LYS A 187 -18.80 9.27 -44.26
C LYS A 187 -19.21 10.18 -43.12
N VAL A 188 -20.51 10.22 -42.85
CA VAL A 188 -21.04 10.91 -41.67
C VAL A 188 -20.95 9.96 -40.48
N PHE A 189 -20.18 10.35 -39.49
CA PHE A 189 -20.08 9.65 -38.22
C PHE A 189 -20.77 10.47 -37.14
N VAL A 190 -21.47 9.80 -36.26
CA VAL A 190 -22.11 10.39 -35.06
C VAL A 190 -21.76 9.53 -33.85
N THR A 191 -21.55 10.15 -32.72
CA THR A 191 -21.46 9.47 -31.42
C THR A 191 -22.81 9.51 -30.73
N ILE A 192 -23.18 8.44 -30.05
CA ILE A 192 -24.43 8.34 -29.29
C ILE A 192 -24.04 8.02 -27.83
N ASP A 193 -23.80 9.09 -27.09
CA ASP A 193 -23.34 8.99 -25.70
C ASP A 193 -24.46 9.25 -24.71
N GLY A 194 -24.33 8.66 -23.53
CA GLY A 194 -25.22 8.92 -22.43
C GLY A 194 -25.13 10.39 -21.97
N LYS A 195 -26.22 10.92 -21.40
CA LYS A 195 -26.36 12.33 -20.99
C LYS A 195 -25.23 12.85 -20.07
N ASN A 196 -24.49 11.96 -19.39
CA ASN A 196 -23.41 12.29 -18.49
C ASN A 196 -22.04 11.78 -18.98
N ALA A 197 -21.91 11.40 -20.24
CA ALA A 197 -20.64 11.00 -20.81
C ALA A 197 -19.68 12.20 -20.82
N LYS A 198 -18.42 11.94 -20.44
CA LYS A 198 -17.35 12.95 -20.41
C LYS A 198 -16.33 12.74 -21.52
N ASP A 199 -16.34 11.59 -22.12
CA ASP A 199 -15.55 11.16 -23.27
C ASP A 199 -16.53 10.66 -24.35
N TYR A 200 -16.27 10.98 -25.58
CA TYR A 200 -17.12 10.67 -26.72
C TYR A 200 -16.34 9.71 -27.64
N ASP A 201 -16.79 8.48 -27.70
CA ASP A 201 -16.21 7.41 -28.56
C ASP A 201 -16.82 7.40 -29.96
#